data_14da7bf53a5e3ad1dd9be3f60ac329e8
#
_entry.id   14da7bf53a5e3ad1dd9be3f60ac329e8
#
_cell.length_a   1.000
_cell.length_b   1.000
_cell.length_c   1.000
_cell.angle_alpha   90.00
_cell.angle_beta   90.00
_cell.angle_gamma   90.00
#
_symmetry.space_group_name_H-M   'P 1'
#
loop_
_entity.id
_entity.type
_entity.pdbx_description
1 polymer ?
#
loop_
_entity_poly.entity_id
_entity_poly.type
_entity_poly.pdbx_seq_one_letter_code
_entity_poly.pdbx_strand_id
1 'polypeptide(L)'
;DHGVTQRVQADALVVADGVWSALRQQLLGDGPPRMSGHLAYRAMVPQSALPDSLRSQQITAWLGPRLHVVQYPVRGGAWLNVVAIVHGQVQGDPQHWDHSTNAAELRGNLVSTCAPLQNLVAAIEHWRLWALSIRAPVASARELAQGRVALLGDAAHPMVPYLAQGAGMAIE
;
A
#
# COMPACT_ATOMS: atom_id res chain seq x y z
N ASP A 1 11.53 -7.19 20.78
CA ASP A 1 10.59 -6.93 21.89
C ASP A 1 10.65 -8.09 22.87
N HIS A 2 11.18 -7.83 24.08
CA HIS A 2 11.41 -8.86 25.09
C HIS A 2 10.24 -8.98 26.09
N GLY A 3 9.01 -8.62 25.68
CA GLY A 3 7.81 -8.78 26.52
C GLY A 3 7.78 -7.93 27.80
N VAL A 4 8.63 -6.92 27.90
CA VAL A 4 8.65 -6.00 29.07
C VAL A 4 7.64 -4.89 28.85
N THR A 5 6.60 -4.86 29.69
CA THR A 5 5.64 -3.76 29.71
C THR A 5 6.27 -2.55 30.39
N GLN A 6 6.33 -1.42 29.68
CA GLN A 6 6.75 -0.15 30.26
C GLN A 6 5.55 0.78 30.41
N ARG A 7 5.47 1.47 31.56
CA ARG A 7 4.49 2.54 31.76
C ARG A 7 5.13 3.87 31.41
N VAL A 8 4.54 4.59 30.45
CA VAL A 8 4.96 5.93 30.05
C VAL A 8 3.85 6.91 30.41
N GLN A 9 4.22 8.06 30.97
CA GLN A 9 3.31 9.17 31.23
C GLN A 9 3.60 10.30 30.25
N ALA A 10 2.55 10.83 29.61
CA ALA A 10 2.62 11.91 28.65
C ALA A 10 1.37 12.80 28.76
N ASP A 11 1.46 14.02 28.24
CA ASP A 11 0.34 14.97 28.23
C ASP A 11 -0.69 14.63 27.14
N ALA A 12 -0.24 14.05 26.03
CA ALA A 12 -1.09 13.60 24.94
C ALA A 12 -0.50 12.37 24.26
N LEU A 13 -1.35 11.64 23.52
CA LEU A 13 -0.96 10.47 22.74
C LEU A 13 -1.39 10.69 21.29
N VAL A 14 -0.43 10.59 20.36
CA VAL A 14 -0.70 10.53 18.92
C VAL A 14 -0.59 9.08 18.47
N VAL A 15 -1.69 8.57 17.93
CA VAL A 15 -1.83 7.19 17.46
C VAL A 15 -1.57 7.15 15.95
N ALA A 16 -0.41 6.65 15.56
CA ALA A 16 0.04 6.57 14.16
C ALA A 16 0.51 5.14 13.83
N ASP A 17 -0.20 4.13 14.34
CA ASP A 17 0.13 2.71 14.25
C ASP A 17 -0.49 2.00 13.02
N GLY A 18 -0.96 2.81 12.05
CA GLY A 18 -1.35 2.32 10.73
C GLY A 18 -2.77 1.74 10.67
N VAL A 19 -3.09 1.11 9.54
CA VAL A 19 -4.44 0.57 9.26
C VAL A 19 -4.89 -0.49 10.27
N TRP A 20 -3.94 -1.20 10.89
CA TRP A 20 -4.20 -2.23 11.90
C TRP A 20 -4.26 -1.69 13.33
N SER A 21 -4.39 -0.38 13.50
CA SER A 21 -4.43 0.29 14.80
C SER A 21 -5.37 -0.38 15.79
N ALA A 22 -4.79 -0.92 16.85
CA ALA A 22 -5.55 -1.47 17.97
C ALA A 22 -6.18 -0.37 18.83
N LEU A 23 -5.48 0.77 18.95
CA LEU A 23 -5.98 1.92 19.71
C LEU A 23 -7.18 2.57 19.02
N ARG A 24 -7.19 2.68 17.69
CA ARG A 24 -8.37 3.12 16.96
C ARG A 24 -9.58 2.23 17.27
N GLN A 25 -9.40 0.93 17.23
CA GLN A 25 -10.47 -0.01 17.51
C GLN A 25 -11.03 0.17 18.93
N GLN A 26 -10.16 0.45 19.91
CA GLN A 26 -10.59 0.73 21.28
C GLN A 26 -11.34 2.06 21.42
N LEU A 27 -10.91 3.09 20.70
CA LEU A 27 -11.48 4.43 20.76
C LEU A 27 -12.82 4.54 20.04
N LEU A 28 -12.91 3.95 18.84
CA LEU A 28 -14.07 4.11 17.95
C LEU A 28 -15.02 2.91 17.97
N GLY A 29 -14.58 1.73 18.43
CA GLY A 29 -15.38 0.52 18.39
C GLY A 29 -15.70 0.05 16.96
N ASP A 30 -14.92 0.48 15.95
CA ASP A 30 -15.18 0.27 14.52
C ASP A 30 -14.75 -1.12 14.00
N GLY A 31 -14.25 -1.96 14.89
CA GLY A 31 -13.79 -3.32 14.58
C GLY A 31 -12.44 -3.38 13.83
N PRO A 32 -12.04 -4.56 13.35
CA PRO A 32 -10.81 -4.74 12.61
C PRO A 32 -10.90 -4.17 11.18
N PRO A 33 -9.77 -3.89 10.53
CA PRO A 33 -9.75 -3.58 9.12
C PRO A 33 -10.38 -4.67 8.27
N ARG A 34 -10.95 -4.28 7.14
CA ARG A 34 -11.53 -5.21 6.16
C ARG A 34 -10.67 -5.23 4.91
N MET A 35 -10.54 -6.40 4.31
CA MET A 35 -9.90 -6.55 3.01
C MET A 35 -10.67 -5.78 1.95
N SER A 36 -9.97 -5.00 1.13
CA SER A 36 -10.57 -4.23 0.04
C SER A 36 -10.94 -5.08 -1.19
N GLY A 37 -10.45 -6.32 -1.25
CA GLY A 37 -10.53 -7.14 -2.46
C GLY A 37 -9.47 -6.78 -3.51
N HIS A 38 -8.46 -5.99 -3.12
CA HIS A 38 -7.37 -5.61 -3.99
C HIS A 38 -6.02 -6.04 -3.42
N LEU A 39 -5.14 -6.44 -4.31
CA LEU A 39 -3.75 -6.80 -4.04
C LEU A 39 -2.83 -5.75 -4.65
N ALA A 40 -1.81 -5.36 -3.92
CA ALA A 40 -0.76 -4.49 -4.42
C ALA A 40 0.54 -5.28 -4.60
N TYR A 41 1.03 -5.33 -5.82
CA TYR A 41 2.35 -5.83 -6.17
C TYR A 41 3.29 -4.65 -6.33
N ARG A 42 4.45 -4.70 -5.73
CA ARG A 42 5.47 -3.66 -5.88
C ARG A 42 6.81 -4.26 -6.22
N ALA A 43 7.49 -3.63 -7.16
CA ALA A 43 8.87 -3.93 -7.49
C ALA A 43 9.69 -2.65 -7.56
N MET A 44 10.95 -2.76 -7.16
CA MET A 44 11.97 -1.75 -7.42
C MET A 44 13.11 -2.42 -8.18
N VAL A 45 13.37 -1.97 -9.39
CA VAL A 45 14.37 -2.56 -10.28
C VAL A 45 15.38 -1.50 -10.74
N PRO A 46 16.69 -1.78 -10.74
CA PRO A 46 17.68 -0.90 -11.37
C PRO A 46 17.35 -0.76 -12.87
N GLN A 47 17.25 0.45 -13.38
CA GLN A 47 16.96 0.64 -14.80
C GLN A 47 18.06 0.04 -15.71
N SER A 48 19.30 -0.05 -15.23
CA SER A 48 20.39 -0.74 -15.93
C SER A 48 20.15 -2.24 -16.15
N ALA A 49 19.32 -2.88 -15.33
CA ALA A 49 18.95 -4.29 -15.47
C ALA A 49 17.77 -4.50 -16.44
N LEU A 50 17.10 -3.43 -16.87
CA LEU A 50 16.01 -3.51 -17.84
C LEU A 50 16.54 -3.28 -19.27
N PRO A 51 15.92 -3.92 -20.29
CA PRO A 51 16.10 -3.53 -21.67
C PRO A 51 15.85 -2.04 -21.89
N ASP A 52 16.56 -1.39 -22.80
CA ASP A 52 16.45 0.05 -23.03
C ASP A 52 15.02 0.50 -23.35
N SER A 53 14.28 -0.32 -24.07
CA SER A 53 12.86 -0.07 -24.41
C SER A 53 11.90 -0.05 -23.22
N LEU A 54 12.30 -0.55 -22.06
CA LEU A 54 11.50 -0.59 -20.84
C LEU A 54 11.97 0.44 -19.79
N ARG A 55 13.09 1.12 -20.03
CA ARG A 55 13.56 2.21 -19.16
C ARG A 55 12.71 3.45 -19.36
N SER A 56 12.47 4.20 -18.29
CA SER A 56 11.67 5.41 -18.36
C SER A 56 12.14 6.45 -17.34
N GLN A 57 12.17 7.69 -17.76
CA GLN A 57 12.34 8.86 -16.90
C GLN A 57 11.00 9.57 -16.60
N GLN A 58 9.88 8.97 -17.02
CA GLN A 58 8.56 9.53 -16.88
C GLN A 58 7.70 8.68 -15.95
N ILE A 59 6.73 9.33 -15.31
CA ILE A 59 5.65 8.64 -14.61
C ILE A 59 4.66 8.15 -15.66
N THR A 60 4.35 6.86 -15.63
CA THR A 60 3.36 6.26 -16.54
C THR A 60 2.31 5.52 -15.72
N ALA A 61 1.04 5.81 -15.97
CA ALA A 61 -0.09 5.09 -15.42
C ALA A 61 -0.75 4.23 -16.53
N TRP A 62 -0.89 2.94 -16.24
CA TRP A 62 -1.56 1.97 -17.07
C TRP A 62 -2.92 1.66 -16.42
N LEU A 63 -4.00 2.10 -17.05
CA LEU A 63 -5.34 1.94 -16.52
C LEU A 63 -6.11 0.93 -17.36
N GLY A 64 -6.71 -0.04 -16.69
CA GLY A 64 -7.50 -1.08 -17.32
C GLY A 64 -8.64 -1.56 -16.44
N PRO A 65 -9.56 -2.35 -16.97
CA PRO A 65 -10.61 -2.97 -16.17
C PRO A 65 -9.96 -3.80 -15.04
N ARG A 66 -10.28 -3.47 -13.78
CA ARG A 66 -9.78 -4.20 -12.59
C ARG A 66 -8.26 -4.21 -12.42
N LEU A 67 -7.56 -3.27 -13.08
CA LEU A 67 -6.11 -3.16 -13.08
C LEU A 67 -5.69 -1.69 -13.05
N HIS A 68 -4.72 -1.38 -12.18
CA HIS A 68 -4.06 -0.08 -12.12
C HIS A 68 -2.57 -0.34 -11.92
N VAL A 69 -1.74 0.04 -12.89
CA VAL A 69 -0.29 -0.05 -12.76
C VAL A 69 0.32 1.33 -12.90
N VAL A 70 1.20 1.69 -11.98
CA VAL A 70 1.97 2.95 -12.05
C VAL A 70 3.45 2.61 -12.01
N GLN A 71 4.20 3.19 -12.93
CA GLN A 71 5.66 3.15 -12.91
C GLN A 71 6.22 4.57 -12.83
N TYR A 72 7.30 4.75 -12.10
CA TYR A 72 8.01 6.02 -12.04
C TYR A 72 9.46 5.86 -11.63
N PRO A 73 10.36 6.75 -12.16
CA PRO A 73 11.77 6.73 -11.78
C PRO A 73 11.96 7.21 -10.35
N VAL A 74 12.92 6.62 -9.66
CA VAL A 74 13.36 7.02 -8.31
C VAL A 74 14.88 7.04 -8.24
N ARG A 75 15.44 7.59 -7.14
CA ARG A 75 16.88 7.70 -6.94
C ARG A 75 17.59 8.41 -8.10
N GLY A 76 17.07 9.57 -8.49
CA GLY A 76 17.64 10.33 -9.61
C GLY A 76 17.54 9.63 -10.98
N GLY A 77 16.55 8.75 -11.15
CA GLY A 77 16.34 8.01 -12.39
C GLY A 77 17.10 6.69 -12.51
N ALA A 78 17.92 6.34 -11.52
CA ALA A 78 18.67 5.07 -11.55
C ALA A 78 17.81 3.83 -11.38
N TRP A 79 16.65 3.97 -10.72
CA TRP A 79 15.74 2.88 -10.41
C TRP A 79 14.34 3.18 -10.94
N LEU A 80 13.62 2.14 -11.31
CA LEU A 80 12.20 2.19 -11.63
C LEU A 80 11.40 1.53 -10.50
N ASN A 81 10.45 2.28 -9.92
CA ASN A 81 9.46 1.72 -9.02
C ASN A 81 8.20 1.38 -9.83
N VAL A 82 7.70 0.19 -9.66
CA VAL A 82 6.48 -0.30 -10.32
C VAL A 82 5.52 -0.79 -9.26
N VAL A 83 4.29 -0.27 -9.29
CA VAL A 83 3.20 -0.68 -8.39
C VAL A 83 2.03 -1.13 -9.25
N ALA A 84 1.65 -2.39 -9.12
CA ALA A 84 0.48 -2.95 -9.79
C ALA A 84 -0.59 -3.29 -8.76
N ILE A 85 -1.80 -2.75 -8.94
CA ILE A 85 -2.96 -3.04 -8.11
C ILE A 85 -3.95 -3.84 -8.96
N VAL A 86 -4.30 -5.02 -8.49
CA VAL A 86 -5.24 -5.93 -9.15
C VAL A 86 -6.31 -6.40 -8.18
N HIS A 87 -7.43 -6.87 -8.69
CA HIS A 87 -8.42 -7.55 -7.86
C HIS A 87 -7.90 -8.93 -7.49
N GLY A 88 -8.05 -9.30 -6.23
CA GLY A 88 -7.61 -10.60 -5.73
C GLY A 88 -7.74 -10.71 -4.21
N GLN A 89 -7.42 -11.88 -3.71
CA GLN A 89 -7.41 -12.18 -2.27
C GLN A 89 -6.09 -12.86 -1.92
N VAL A 90 -5.50 -12.47 -0.80
CA VAL A 90 -4.34 -13.14 -0.24
C VAL A 90 -4.81 -14.40 0.50
N GLN A 91 -4.08 -15.50 0.32
CA GLN A 91 -4.23 -16.69 1.15
C GLN A 91 -3.29 -16.55 2.36
N GLY A 92 -3.83 -16.61 3.57
CA GLY A 92 -3.08 -16.48 4.82
C GLY A 92 -3.43 -15.21 5.60
N ASP A 93 -2.54 -14.83 6.52
CA ASP A 93 -2.75 -13.67 7.38
C ASP A 93 -2.60 -12.37 6.59
N PRO A 94 -3.66 -11.57 6.45
CA PRO A 94 -3.61 -10.31 5.72
C PRO A 94 -2.74 -9.23 6.38
N GLN A 95 -2.32 -9.42 7.63
CA GLN A 95 -1.38 -8.52 8.32
C GLN A 95 0.07 -8.72 7.85
N HIS A 96 0.39 -9.88 7.31
CA HIS A 96 1.66 -10.09 6.65
C HIS A 96 1.72 -9.26 5.37
N TRP A 97 2.53 -8.27 5.36
CA TRP A 97 2.66 -7.35 4.24
C TRP A 97 3.92 -7.58 3.39
N ASP A 98 4.45 -8.77 3.41
CA ASP A 98 5.50 -9.22 2.51
C ASP A 98 5.24 -10.68 2.14
N HIS A 99 4.22 -10.90 1.35
CA HIS A 99 4.08 -12.17 0.67
C HIS A 99 4.98 -12.12 -0.56
N SER A 100 6.24 -12.53 -0.42
CA SER A 100 7.09 -12.79 -1.57
C SER A 100 6.46 -13.90 -2.39
N THR A 101 5.80 -13.54 -3.47
CA THR A 101 5.15 -14.50 -4.36
C THR A 101 5.76 -14.40 -5.73
N ASN A 102 5.59 -15.45 -6.51
CA ASN A 102 5.95 -15.41 -7.90
C ASN A 102 4.98 -14.44 -8.64
N ALA A 103 5.47 -13.75 -9.65
CA ALA A 103 4.65 -12.86 -10.46
C ALA A 103 3.64 -13.59 -11.38
N ALA A 104 3.40 -14.89 -11.20
CA ALA A 104 2.55 -15.68 -12.11
C ALA A 104 1.10 -15.21 -12.06
N GLU A 105 0.57 -14.98 -10.87
CA GLU A 105 -0.79 -14.46 -10.71
C GLU A 105 -0.92 -13.04 -11.27
N LEU A 106 0.06 -12.16 -11.01
CA LEU A 106 0.08 -10.83 -11.60
C LEU A 106 0.11 -10.91 -13.14
N ARG A 107 0.95 -11.77 -13.71
CA ARG A 107 1.02 -11.99 -15.17
C ARG A 107 -0.31 -12.49 -15.73
N GLY A 108 -1.00 -13.37 -15.02
CA GLY A 108 -2.34 -13.84 -15.39
C GLY A 108 -3.36 -12.71 -15.51
N ASN A 109 -3.30 -11.72 -14.62
CA ASN A 109 -4.17 -10.54 -14.66
C ASN A 109 -3.83 -9.57 -15.81
N LEU A 110 -2.69 -9.73 -16.48
CA LEU A 110 -2.20 -8.82 -17.53
C LEU A 110 -2.41 -9.36 -18.96
N VAL A 111 -2.90 -10.57 -19.13
CA VAL A 111 -3.01 -11.25 -20.45
C VAL A 111 -3.77 -10.42 -21.48
N SER A 112 -4.77 -9.65 -21.06
CA SER A 112 -5.57 -8.79 -21.94
C SER A 112 -5.07 -7.35 -22.06
N THR A 113 -3.88 -7.04 -21.52
CA THR A 113 -3.29 -5.70 -21.57
C THR A 113 -2.37 -5.51 -22.78
N CYS A 114 -1.85 -4.29 -22.98
CA CYS A 114 -0.93 -3.99 -24.06
C CYS A 114 0.45 -4.65 -23.86
N ALA A 115 1.11 -4.98 -24.95
CA ALA A 115 2.42 -5.63 -24.94
C ALA A 115 3.51 -4.88 -24.14
N PRO A 116 3.62 -3.54 -24.17
CA PRO A 116 4.60 -2.84 -23.36
C PRO A 116 4.47 -3.10 -21.85
N LEU A 117 3.23 -3.14 -21.32
CA LEU A 117 2.99 -3.45 -19.91
C LEU A 117 3.32 -4.91 -19.58
N GLN A 118 2.92 -5.84 -20.44
CA GLN A 118 3.25 -7.26 -20.29
C GLN A 118 4.77 -7.47 -20.27
N ASN A 119 5.49 -6.84 -21.18
CA ASN A 119 6.95 -6.93 -21.28
C ASN A 119 7.64 -6.35 -20.03
N LEU A 120 7.15 -5.21 -19.51
CA LEU A 120 7.68 -4.63 -18.29
C LEU A 120 7.55 -5.60 -17.10
N VAL A 121 6.37 -6.15 -16.88
CA VAL A 121 6.13 -7.07 -15.76
C VAL A 121 6.88 -8.39 -15.95
N ALA A 122 7.04 -8.87 -17.19
CA ALA A 122 7.83 -10.06 -17.51
C ALA A 122 9.33 -9.88 -17.24
N ALA A 123 9.86 -8.67 -17.41
CA ALA A 123 11.28 -8.35 -17.18
C ALA A 123 11.62 -8.21 -15.69
N ILE A 124 10.65 -8.20 -14.80
CA ILE A 124 10.85 -8.05 -13.35
C ILE A 124 10.63 -9.38 -12.67
N GLU A 125 11.68 -9.91 -12.03
CA GLU A 125 11.64 -11.23 -11.37
C GLU A 125 11.06 -11.18 -9.96
N HIS A 126 11.40 -10.14 -9.19
CA HIS A 126 11.09 -10.06 -7.77
C HIS A 126 10.01 -9.02 -7.50
N TRP A 127 8.91 -9.49 -6.94
CA TRP A 127 7.78 -8.69 -6.52
C TRP A 127 7.49 -8.91 -5.03
N ARG A 128 7.07 -7.84 -4.38
CA ARG A 128 6.45 -7.90 -3.06
C ARG A 128 4.96 -7.75 -3.23
N LEU A 129 4.21 -8.53 -2.48
CA LEU A 129 2.75 -8.53 -2.50
C LEU A 129 2.21 -8.22 -1.12
N TRP A 130 1.20 -7.38 -1.06
CA TRP A 130 0.37 -7.22 0.12
C TRP A 130 -1.08 -6.96 -0.24
N ALA A 131 -1.95 -7.34 0.67
CA ALA A 131 -3.37 -7.06 0.57
C ALA A 131 -3.68 -5.64 1.03
N LEU A 132 -4.53 -4.95 0.27
CA LEU A 132 -5.00 -3.63 0.66
C LEU A 132 -6.19 -3.76 1.60
N SER A 133 -6.06 -3.15 2.77
CA SER A 133 -7.09 -3.12 3.80
C SER A 133 -7.73 -1.75 3.91
N ILE A 134 -8.99 -1.70 4.26
CA ILE A 134 -9.78 -0.48 4.47
C ILE A 134 -10.46 -0.51 5.83
N ARG A 135 -10.79 0.66 6.34
CA ARG A 135 -11.66 0.86 7.51
C ARG A 135 -12.83 1.77 7.16
N ALA A 136 -13.82 1.80 8.01
CA ALA A 136 -14.88 2.80 7.92
C ALA A 136 -14.26 4.22 7.98
N PRO A 137 -14.69 5.16 7.11
CA PRO A 137 -14.25 6.53 7.23
C PRO A 137 -14.64 7.12 8.58
N VAL A 138 -13.78 7.99 9.13
CA VAL A 138 -14.16 8.80 10.30
C VAL A 138 -15.24 9.79 9.90
N ALA A 139 -16.28 9.89 10.70
CA ALA A 139 -17.45 10.73 10.40
C ALA A 139 -17.31 12.16 10.92
N SER A 140 -16.41 12.40 11.88
CA SER A 140 -16.29 13.72 12.52
C SER A 140 -14.90 13.93 13.14
N ALA A 141 -14.55 15.19 13.38
CA ALA A 141 -13.35 15.55 14.11
C ALA A 141 -13.29 14.95 15.53
N ARG A 142 -14.44 14.64 16.14
CA ARG A 142 -14.50 14.00 17.46
C ARG A 142 -14.05 12.56 17.44
N GLU A 143 -14.12 11.91 16.28
CA GLU A 143 -13.57 10.55 16.10
C GLU A 143 -12.06 10.60 15.86
N LEU A 144 -11.54 11.70 15.30
CA LEU A 144 -10.09 11.89 15.12
C LEU A 144 -9.38 12.21 16.43
N ALA A 145 -10.05 12.90 17.36
CA ALA A 145 -9.43 13.27 18.62
C ALA A 145 -10.43 13.18 19.77
N GLN A 146 -10.08 12.47 20.83
CA GLN A 146 -10.86 12.28 22.04
C GLN A 146 -9.98 12.59 23.27
N GLY A 147 -10.31 13.68 23.97
CA GLY A 147 -9.55 14.13 25.13
C GLY A 147 -8.10 14.45 24.78
N ARG A 148 -7.16 13.61 25.23
CA ARG A 148 -5.73 13.75 24.98
C ARG A 148 -5.18 12.73 23.97
N VAL A 149 -6.05 12.07 23.22
CA VAL A 149 -5.66 11.06 22.22
C VAL A 149 -6.11 11.53 20.85
N ALA A 150 -5.19 11.52 19.88
CA ALA A 150 -5.48 11.84 18.48
C ALA A 150 -5.00 10.73 17.55
N LEU A 151 -5.81 10.40 16.53
CA LEU A 151 -5.44 9.48 15.44
C LEU A 151 -4.76 10.26 14.33
N LEU A 152 -3.74 9.65 13.70
CA LEU A 152 -2.98 10.25 12.60
C LEU A 152 -2.69 9.20 11.50
N GLY A 153 -2.58 9.67 10.26
CA GLY A 153 -2.23 8.83 9.11
C GLY A 153 -3.22 7.69 8.88
N ASP A 154 -2.74 6.50 8.56
CA ASP A 154 -3.60 5.35 8.28
C ASP A 154 -4.37 4.83 9.51
N ALA A 155 -3.98 5.22 10.72
CA ALA A 155 -4.81 4.98 11.90
C ALA A 155 -6.07 5.84 11.88
N ALA A 156 -6.02 7.04 11.34
CA ALA A 156 -7.15 7.96 11.20
C ALA A 156 -7.97 7.68 9.93
N HIS A 157 -7.31 7.65 8.78
CA HIS A 157 -7.95 7.66 7.46
C HIS A 157 -7.22 6.75 6.44
N PRO A 158 -7.16 5.43 6.68
CA PRO A 158 -6.53 4.53 5.74
C PRO A 158 -7.26 4.59 4.40
N MET A 159 -6.48 4.67 3.33
CA MET A 159 -7.01 4.74 1.97
C MET A 159 -6.24 3.83 1.02
N VAL A 160 -6.92 3.36 -0.01
CA VAL A 160 -6.28 2.62 -1.09
C VAL A 160 -5.41 3.58 -1.93
N PRO A 161 -4.24 3.15 -2.43
CA PRO A 161 -3.22 4.05 -2.97
C PRO A 161 -3.46 4.52 -4.41
N TYR A 162 -4.69 4.54 -4.89
CA TYR A 162 -5.00 4.88 -6.28
C TYR A 162 -4.60 6.31 -6.68
N LEU A 163 -4.72 7.26 -5.77
CA LEU A 163 -4.38 8.66 -6.02
C LEU A 163 -3.09 9.11 -5.32
N ALA A 164 -2.35 8.19 -4.70
CA ALA A 164 -1.11 8.46 -3.97
C ALA A 164 -1.23 9.57 -2.89
N GLN A 165 -2.39 9.75 -2.29
CA GLN A 165 -2.69 10.86 -1.37
C GLN A 165 -2.49 10.52 0.11
N GLY A 166 -2.27 9.23 0.47
CA GLY A 166 -2.23 8.82 1.88
C GLY A 166 -1.24 9.61 2.74
N ALA A 167 -0.02 9.81 2.25
CA ALA A 167 0.99 10.59 2.97
C ALA A 167 0.67 12.10 3.00
N GLY A 168 0.13 12.65 1.91
CA GLY A 168 -0.30 14.06 1.85
C GLY A 168 -1.36 14.35 2.91
N MET A 169 -2.42 13.55 2.95
CA MET A 169 -3.51 13.69 3.92
C MET A 169 -3.07 13.48 5.38
N ALA A 170 -1.96 12.77 5.61
CA ALA A 170 -1.42 12.61 6.96
C ALA A 170 -0.59 13.81 7.44
N ILE A 171 -0.14 14.67 6.51
CA ILE A 171 0.68 15.86 6.79
C ILE A 171 -0.21 17.10 6.95
N GLU A 172 -1.31 17.18 6.23
CA GLU A 172 -2.29 18.29 6.31
C GLU A 172 -3.13 18.23 7.60
#